data_d042f7b06741088ca715b5ec41b6de3f
#
_entry.id   d042f7b06741088ca715b5ec41b6de3f
#
_cell.length_a   1.000
_cell.length_b   1.000
_cell.length_c   1.000
_cell.angle_alpha   90.00
_cell.angle_beta   90.00
_cell.angle_gamma   90.00
#
_symmetry.space_group_name_H-M   'P 1'
#
loop_
_entity.id
_entity.type
_entity.pdbx_description
1 polymer ?
#
loop_
_entity_poly.entity_id
_entity_poly.type
_entity_poly.pdbx_seq_one_letter_code
_entity_poly.pdbx_strand_id
1 'polypeptide(L)'
;MLKNIQLLCDRGYYVQIHQSVWKDSLSSIRPTVLRMKEMGVSRYRILPVEPSVRWVALAKDQSVTNAEWLDYLPGFLDWWYENNIDLDLEVWSYWVGNKGSRRVIIEPDLLSQGLDNRSRGCMVHIHRVFIDADGRLLRCMPLSGIMAAYGFKSPNLYQGDDLQQILTESDFMDQMACSCGEMKARLPECQACAYSERCSMGCRAETMAQGNGPMGIDNRVCEFFKNGYYEKMKAVAEKHGLKYTV
;
A
#
# COMPACT_ATOMS: atom_id res chain seq x y z
N MET A 1 25.20 -7.67 -4.01
CA MET A 1 24.09 -6.69 -4.03
C MET A 1 24.53 -5.31 -3.58
N LEU A 2 25.03 -5.08 -2.36
CA LEU A 2 25.39 -3.73 -1.86
C LEU A 2 26.37 -2.95 -2.76
N LYS A 3 27.40 -3.62 -3.30
CA LYS A 3 28.34 -2.98 -4.25
C LYS A 3 27.67 -2.39 -5.50
N ASN A 4 26.64 -3.08 -6.01
CA ASN A 4 25.89 -2.59 -7.18
C ASN A 4 24.98 -1.41 -6.82
N ILE A 5 24.36 -1.42 -5.62
CA ILE A 5 23.60 -0.27 -5.12
C ILE A 5 24.52 0.95 -5.01
N GLN A 6 25.68 0.80 -4.37
CA GLN A 6 26.65 1.90 -4.25
C GLN A 6 27.07 2.43 -5.62
N LEU A 7 27.40 1.56 -6.56
CA LEU A 7 27.78 1.95 -7.91
C LEU A 7 26.71 2.78 -8.63
N LEU A 8 25.45 2.42 -8.45
CA LEU A 8 24.31 3.16 -9.03
C LEU A 8 24.13 4.52 -8.36
N CYS A 9 24.23 4.58 -7.03
CA CYS A 9 24.17 5.84 -6.29
C CYS A 9 25.32 6.78 -6.68
N ASP A 10 26.56 6.27 -6.76
CA ASP A 10 27.75 7.04 -7.14
C ASP A 10 27.65 7.62 -8.57
N ARG A 11 26.85 6.96 -9.44
CA ARG A 11 26.57 7.43 -10.81
C ARG A 11 25.37 8.37 -10.90
N GLY A 12 24.76 8.74 -9.77
CA GLY A 12 23.63 9.65 -9.71
C GLY A 12 22.29 9.08 -10.15
N TYR A 13 22.15 7.75 -10.22
CA TYR A 13 20.87 7.13 -10.51
C TYR A 13 19.91 7.28 -9.33
N TYR A 14 18.62 7.44 -9.62
CA TYR A 14 17.57 7.34 -8.61
C TYR A 14 17.40 5.87 -8.18
N VAL A 15 17.88 5.56 -6.98
CA VAL A 15 17.85 4.18 -6.45
C VAL A 15 16.78 4.07 -5.39
N GLN A 16 15.86 3.15 -5.59
CA GLN A 16 14.82 2.82 -4.62
C GLN A 16 15.08 1.42 -4.03
N ILE A 17 15.03 1.33 -2.70
CA ILE A 17 15.13 0.06 -1.98
C ILE A 17 13.76 -0.33 -1.46
N HIS A 18 13.39 -1.60 -1.66
CA HIS A 18 12.20 -2.22 -1.06
C HIS A 18 12.66 -3.21 0.00
N GLN A 19 12.28 -2.98 1.24
CA GLN A 19 12.48 -3.93 2.33
C GLN A 19 11.16 -4.60 2.67
N SER A 20 11.07 -5.90 2.42
CA SER A 20 10.01 -6.73 2.97
C SER A 20 10.29 -7.02 4.44
N VAL A 21 9.27 -6.95 5.29
CA VAL A 21 9.39 -7.05 6.74
C VAL A 21 8.58 -8.22 7.28
N TRP A 22 9.21 -9.01 8.12
CA TRP A 22 8.60 -10.08 8.94
C TRP A 22 9.06 -9.91 10.39
N LYS A 23 8.49 -10.67 11.34
CA LYS A 23 8.73 -10.46 12.78
C LYS A 23 10.20 -10.30 13.15
N ASP A 24 11.05 -11.25 12.76
CA ASP A 24 12.46 -11.23 13.10
C ASP A 24 13.24 -10.08 12.45
N SER A 25 12.71 -9.51 11.37
CA SER A 25 13.38 -8.43 10.64
C SER A 25 13.00 -7.03 11.10
N LEU A 26 12.01 -6.86 11.98
CA LEU A 26 11.59 -5.55 12.49
C LEU A 26 12.77 -4.76 13.08
N SER A 27 13.61 -5.42 13.88
CA SER A 27 14.79 -4.81 14.49
C SER A 27 15.85 -4.36 13.48
N SER A 28 15.85 -4.93 12.28
CA SER A 28 16.81 -4.60 11.21
C SER A 28 16.42 -3.35 10.40
N ILE A 29 15.21 -2.83 10.54
CA ILE A 29 14.73 -1.71 9.71
C ILE A 29 15.62 -0.47 9.91
N ARG A 30 15.77 -0.02 11.16
CA ARG A 30 16.55 1.21 11.45
C ARG A 30 18.02 1.11 11.03
N PRO A 31 18.77 0.05 11.34
CA PRO A 31 20.13 -0.13 10.85
C PRO A 31 20.22 -0.16 9.31
N THR A 32 19.25 -0.79 8.65
CA THR A 32 19.21 -0.84 7.18
C THR A 32 18.97 0.55 6.59
N VAL A 33 18.04 1.33 7.16
CA VAL A 33 17.78 2.72 6.74
C VAL A 33 19.05 3.56 6.83
N LEU A 34 19.76 3.51 7.97
CA LEU A 34 21.01 4.26 8.14
C LEU A 34 22.03 3.87 7.09
N ARG A 35 22.17 2.57 6.82
CA ARG A 35 23.10 2.09 5.80
C ARG A 35 22.71 2.57 4.40
N MET A 36 21.42 2.58 4.06
CA MET A 36 20.94 3.07 2.78
C MET A 36 21.14 4.60 2.63
N LYS A 37 20.95 5.36 3.73
CA LYS A 37 21.26 6.79 3.79
C LYS A 37 22.74 7.05 3.48
N GLU A 38 23.65 6.31 4.14
CA GLU A 38 25.10 6.43 3.91
C GLU A 38 25.49 6.13 2.46
N MET A 39 24.80 5.19 1.82
CA MET A 39 25.04 4.81 0.42
C MET A 39 24.44 5.80 -0.58
N GLY A 40 23.69 6.82 -0.16
CA GLY A 40 23.07 7.80 -1.06
C GLY A 40 21.85 7.29 -1.80
N VAL A 41 21.15 6.30 -1.27
CA VAL A 41 19.88 5.81 -1.81
C VAL A 41 18.88 6.96 -1.86
N SER A 42 18.01 7.00 -2.88
CA SER A 42 17.04 8.08 -3.07
C SER A 42 15.74 7.85 -2.31
N ARG A 43 15.25 6.61 -2.31
CA ARG A 43 13.97 6.24 -1.69
C ARG A 43 14.07 4.92 -0.94
N TYR A 44 13.42 4.90 0.21
CA TYR A 44 13.29 3.69 1.02
C TYR A 44 11.81 3.32 1.20
N ARG A 45 11.46 2.12 0.76
CA ARG A 45 10.11 1.59 0.87
C ARG A 45 10.08 0.38 1.79
N ILE A 46 9.17 0.40 2.76
CA ILE A 46 8.99 -0.66 3.73
C ILE A 46 7.61 -1.28 3.54
N LEU A 47 7.55 -2.58 3.47
CA LEU A 47 6.29 -3.31 3.35
C LEU A 47 6.31 -4.57 4.22
N PRO A 48 5.31 -4.78 5.08
CA PRO A 48 5.10 -6.06 5.72
C PRO A 48 4.90 -7.14 4.65
N VAL A 49 5.40 -8.34 4.91
CA VAL A 49 5.10 -9.47 4.02
C VAL A 49 3.64 -9.81 4.17
N GLU A 50 2.87 -9.62 3.11
CA GLU A 50 1.46 -9.99 3.07
C GLU A 50 1.33 -11.52 2.98
N PRO A 51 0.43 -12.13 3.77
CA PRO A 51 0.20 -13.55 3.71
C PRO A 51 -0.38 -13.97 2.35
N SER A 52 0.45 -14.48 1.46
CA SER A 52 -0.02 -15.23 0.30
C SER A 52 -0.28 -16.69 0.70
N VAL A 53 -1.05 -17.41 -0.10
CA VAL A 53 -1.33 -18.84 0.14
C VAL A 53 -0.03 -19.63 0.38
N ARG A 54 1.00 -19.35 -0.42
CA ARG A 54 2.30 -20.01 -0.28
C ARG A 54 3.06 -19.58 0.96
N TRP A 55 3.03 -18.28 1.29
CA TRP A 55 3.67 -17.73 2.48
C TRP A 55 3.04 -18.28 3.76
N VAL A 56 1.71 -18.28 3.83
CA VAL A 56 0.98 -18.82 4.99
C VAL A 56 1.34 -20.28 5.26
N ALA A 57 1.50 -21.08 4.21
CA ALA A 57 1.89 -22.49 4.34
C ALA A 57 3.33 -22.69 4.86
N LEU A 58 4.25 -21.77 4.52
CA LEU A 58 5.69 -21.93 4.79
C LEU A 58 6.19 -21.16 6.02
N ALA A 59 5.56 -20.03 6.35
CA ALA A 59 6.11 -19.06 7.31
C ALA A 59 5.02 -18.32 8.09
N LYS A 60 3.89 -18.96 8.37
CA LYS A 60 2.72 -18.37 9.04
C LYS A 60 3.08 -17.59 10.31
N ASP A 61 3.95 -18.13 11.15
CA ASP A 61 4.32 -17.55 12.44
C ASP A 61 5.30 -16.37 12.32
N GLN A 62 5.83 -16.13 11.13
CA GLN A 62 6.76 -15.03 10.85
C GLN A 62 6.07 -13.78 10.31
N SER A 63 4.77 -13.84 10.04
CA SER A 63 4.02 -12.66 9.58
C SER A 63 3.87 -11.65 10.71
N VAL A 64 4.17 -10.39 10.40
CA VAL A 64 3.84 -9.26 11.28
C VAL A 64 2.33 -9.02 11.17
N THR A 65 1.62 -9.07 12.28
CA THR A 65 0.21 -8.70 12.28
C THR A 65 0.03 -7.21 12.02
N ASN A 66 -1.15 -6.83 11.54
CA ASN A 66 -1.43 -5.41 11.31
C ASN A 66 -1.32 -4.57 12.59
N ALA A 67 -1.76 -5.10 13.73
CA ALA A 67 -1.63 -4.43 15.02
C ALA A 67 -0.17 -4.24 15.44
N GLU A 68 0.67 -5.30 15.36
CA GLU A 68 2.12 -5.21 15.65
C GLU A 68 2.81 -4.17 14.74
N TRP A 69 2.40 -4.13 13.46
CA TRP A 69 2.94 -3.16 12.52
C TRP A 69 2.52 -1.73 12.87
N LEU A 70 1.25 -1.51 13.15
CA LEU A 70 0.71 -0.20 13.51
C LEU A 70 1.24 0.31 14.86
N ASP A 71 1.53 -0.58 15.81
CA ASP A 71 2.20 -0.20 17.06
C ASP A 71 3.66 0.21 16.86
N TYR A 72 4.35 -0.41 15.90
CA TYR A 72 5.74 -0.07 15.56
C TYR A 72 5.86 1.29 14.84
N LEU A 73 4.91 1.62 13.95
CA LEU A 73 5.05 2.73 13.01
C LEU A 73 5.22 4.12 13.64
N PRO A 74 4.44 4.56 14.64
CA PRO A 74 4.60 5.91 15.20
C PRO A 74 6.01 6.13 15.76
N GLY A 75 6.55 5.16 16.49
CA GLY A 75 7.91 5.24 17.02
C GLY A 75 9.00 5.16 15.96
N PHE A 76 8.74 4.48 14.85
CA PHE A 76 9.65 4.46 13.69
C PHE A 76 9.65 5.80 12.95
N LEU A 77 8.48 6.37 12.68
CA LEU A 77 8.34 7.67 12.01
C LEU A 77 8.94 8.79 12.85
N ASP A 78 8.69 8.79 14.15
CA ASP A 78 9.28 9.74 15.10
C ASP A 78 10.81 9.68 15.03
N TRP A 79 11.38 8.49 15.15
CA TRP A 79 12.82 8.25 14.98
C TRP A 79 13.34 8.72 13.61
N TRP A 80 12.59 8.50 12.52
CA TRP A 80 12.98 8.91 11.16
C TRP A 80 13.21 10.41 11.08
N TYR A 81 12.26 11.19 11.58
CA TYR A 81 12.35 12.66 11.53
C TYR A 81 13.33 13.22 12.54
N GLU A 82 13.44 12.66 13.75
CA GLU A 82 14.44 13.06 14.76
C GLU A 82 15.89 12.86 14.26
N ASN A 83 16.13 11.81 13.49
CA ASN A 83 17.45 11.53 12.92
C ASN A 83 17.71 12.19 11.57
N ASN A 84 16.81 13.07 11.12
CA ASN A 84 16.94 13.78 9.85
C ASN A 84 17.30 12.84 8.70
N ILE A 85 16.52 11.77 8.53
CA ILE A 85 16.74 10.80 7.46
C ILE A 85 16.33 11.46 6.15
N ASP A 86 17.33 11.80 5.33
CA ASP A 86 17.17 12.55 4.08
C ASP A 86 16.96 11.61 2.88
N LEU A 87 15.90 10.82 2.94
CA LEU A 87 15.43 9.91 1.89
C LEU A 87 13.94 10.11 1.67
N ASP A 88 13.45 9.80 0.46
CA ASP A 88 12.01 9.58 0.29
C ASP A 88 11.60 8.34 1.09
N LEU A 89 10.51 8.44 1.86
CA LEU A 89 9.97 7.32 2.65
C LEU A 89 8.61 6.90 2.11
N GLU A 90 8.43 5.60 1.94
CA GLU A 90 7.12 4.98 1.76
C GLU A 90 6.95 3.81 2.73
N VAL A 91 6.03 3.96 3.65
CA VAL A 91 5.53 2.85 4.46
C VAL A 91 4.25 2.37 3.82
N TRP A 92 4.32 1.23 3.16
CA TRP A 92 3.23 0.67 2.34
C TRP A 92 1.87 0.74 3.01
N SER A 93 0.90 1.32 2.33
CA SER A 93 -0.49 1.51 2.76
C SER A 93 -0.71 2.48 3.94
N TYR A 94 0.31 3.14 4.47
CA TYR A 94 0.14 4.00 5.65
C TYR A 94 0.76 5.38 5.54
N TRP A 95 1.98 5.51 4.98
CA TRP A 95 2.70 6.78 5.03
C TRP A 95 3.58 6.99 3.81
N VAL A 96 3.51 8.18 3.22
CA VAL A 96 4.44 8.61 2.17
C VAL A 96 4.98 9.99 2.53
N GLY A 97 6.29 10.12 2.55
CA GLY A 97 7.00 11.39 2.76
C GLY A 97 8.12 11.54 1.75
N ASN A 98 8.23 12.69 1.11
CA ASN A 98 9.29 12.96 0.16
C ASN A 98 10.40 13.80 0.83
N LYS A 99 11.64 13.47 0.49
CA LYS A 99 12.84 14.21 0.87
C LYS A 99 12.67 15.72 0.64
N GLY A 100 13.01 16.52 1.63
CA GLY A 100 12.92 17.97 1.56
C GLY A 100 11.50 18.54 1.57
N SER A 101 10.46 17.72 1.50
CA SER A 101 9.07 18.14 1.62
C SER A 101 8.61 18.12 3.08
N ARG A 102 7.88 19.17 3.46
CA ARG A 102 7.14 19.15 4.73
C ARG A 102 5.73 18.58 4.59
N ARG A 103 5.37 18.06 3.41
CA ARG A 103 4.10 17.41 3.18
C ARG A 103 4.27 15.90 3.23
N VAL A 104 3.36 15.25 3.93
CA VAL A 104 3.24 13.80 4.01
C VAL A 104 1.83 13.36 3.64
N ILE A 105 1.71 12.14 3.17
CA ILE A 105 0.43 11.50 2.88
C ILE A 105 0.22 10.38 3.90
N ILE A 106 -0.91 10.41 4.59
CA ILE A 106 -1.41 9.30 5.39
C ILE A 106 -2.35 8.51 4.47
N GLU A 107 -1.87 7.42 3.87
CA GLU A 107 -2.55 6.74 2.76
C GLU A 107 -3.97 6.25 3.07
N PRO A 108 -4.33 5.79 4.31
CA PRO A 108 -5.72 5.47 4.61
C PRO A 108 -6.67 6.68 4.61
N ASP A 109 -6.15 7.90 4.69
CA ASP A 109 -6.92 9.13 4.74
C ASP A 109 -7.06 9.77 3.34
N LEU A 110 -8.25 9.74 2.75
CA LEU A 110 -8.57 10.36 1.46
C LEU A 110 -8.17 11.85 1.41
N LEU A 111 -8.48 12.59 2.48
CA LEU A 111 -8.20 14.04 2.51
C LEU A 111 -6.68 14.30 2.51
N SER A 112 -5.90 13.43 3.13
CA SER A 112 -4.43 13.50 3.07
C SER A 112 -3.90 13.31 1.65
N GLN A 113 -4.61 12.51 0.85
CA GLN A 113 -4.28 12.28 -0.56
C GLN A 113 -4.81 13.37 -1.50
N GLY A 114 -5.63 14.30 -1.01
CA GLY A 114 -6.37 15.25 -1.85
C GLY A 114 -7.55 14.62 -2.60
N LEU A 115 -8.09 13.54 -2.05
CA LEU A 115 -9.19 12.75 -2.60
C LEU A 115 -10.46 12.89 -1.73
N ASP A 116 -11.58 12.44 -2.27
CA ASP A 116 -12.88 12.41 -1.60
C ASP A 116 -13.64 11.10 -1.88
N ASN A 117 -14.89 11.01 -1.40
CA ASN A 117 -15.74 9.84 -1.58
C ASN A 117 -16.10 9.52 -3.05
N ARG A 118 -15.95 10.47 -3.97
CA ARG A 118 -16.13 10.24 -5.42
C ARG A 118 -14.91 9.56 -6.05
N SER A 119 -13.77 9.61 -5.36
CA SER A 119 -12.54 9.01 -5.81
C SER A 119 -12.63 7.48 -5.71
N ARG A 120 -11.98 6.80 -6.64
CA ARG A 120 -11.86 5.33 -6.60
C ARG A 120 -10.95 4.92 -5.44
N GLY A 121 -11.33 3.87 -4.72
CA GLY A 121 -10.58 3.38 -3.56
C GLY A 121 -9.18 2.84 -3.88
N CYS A 122 -8.88 2.56 -5.16
CA CYS A 122 -7.56 2.18 -5.60
C CYS A 122 -7.25 2.76 -6.98
N MET A 123 -6.27 3.67 -7.03
CA MET A 123 -5.85 4.33 -8.28
C MET A 123 -5.06 3.42 -9.22
N VAL A 124 -4.48 2.33 -8.71
CA VAL A 124 -3.71 1.37 -9.54
C VAL A 124 -4.58 0.75 -10.64
N HIS A 125 -5.85 0.52 -10.37
CA HIS A 125 -6.79 -0.07 -11.34
C HIS A 125 -7.00 0.78 -12.60
N ILE A 126 -6.72 2.07 -12.55
CA ILE A 126 -7.03 2.98 -13.66
C ILE A 126 -5.89 3.01 -14.68
N HIS A 127 -4.66 2.84 -14.19
CA HIS A 127 -3.47 3.18 -14.98
C HIS A 127 -2.55 1.99 -15.25
N ARG A 128 -2.84 0.81 -14.70
CA ARG A 128 -1.93 -0.34 -14.80
C ARG A 128 -2.67 -1.63 -15.12
N VAL A 129 -2.04 -2.42 -15.95
CA VAL A 129 -2.38 -3.80 -16.20
C VAL A 129 -1.13 -4.64 -15.96
N PHE A 130 -1.30 -5.78 -15.34
CA PHE A 130 -0.22 -6.75 -15.12
C PHE A 130 -0.48 -7.96 -16.00
N ILE A 131 0.57 -8.57 -16.50
CA ILE A 131 0.52 -9.80 -17.27
C ILE A 131 1.30 -10.84 -16.45
N ASP A 132 0.65 -11.95 -16.11
CA ASP A 132 1.33 -13.03 -15.41
C ASP A 132 2.14 -13.92 -16.38
N ALA A 133 2.87 -14.89 -15.82
CA ALA A 133 3.71 -15.79 -16.61
C ALA A 133 2.92 -16.66 -17.60
N ASP A 134 1.63 -16.87 -17.36
CA ASP A 134 0.73 -17.65 -18.21
C ASP A 134 0.01 -16.77 -19.27
N GLY A 135 0.36 -15.48 -19.34
CA GLY A 135 -0.22 -14.52 -20.28
C GLY A 135 -1.58 -13.94 -19.87
N ARG A 136 -2.04 -14.21 -18.63
CA ARG A 136 -3.31 -13.66 -18.13
C ARG A 136 -3.15 -12.22 -17.71
N LEU A 137 -4.13 -11.38 -18.03
CA LEU A 137 -4.18 -10.00 -17.58
C LEU A 137 -4.77 -9.93 -16.17
N LEU A 138 -4.11 -9.16 -15.31
CA LEU A 138 -4.52 -8.92 -13.94
C LEU A 138 -4.67 -7.42 -13.72
N ARG A 139 -5.67 -7.03 -12.93
CA ARG A 139 -5.85 -5.63 -12.52
C ARG A 139 -4.81 -5.19 -11.48
N CYS A 140 -4.26 -6.12 -10.73
CA CYS A 140 -3.26 -5.89 -9.70
C CYS A 140 -2.47 -7.18 -9.44
N MET A 141 -1.17 -7.09 -9.16
CA MET A 141 -0.33 -8.25 -8.85
C MET A 141 -0.83 -9.08 -7.67
N PRO A 142 -1.21 -8.49 -6.51
CA PRO A 142 -1.78 -9.24 -5.39
C PRO A 142 -3.05 -10.03 -5.72
N LEU A 143 -3.74 -9.73 -6.82
CA LEU A 143 -4.93 -10.46 -7.25
C LEU A 143 -4.62 -11.77 -7.98
N SER A 144 -3.37 -12.04 -8.29
CA SER A 144 -2.96 -13.32 -8.90
C SER A 144 -3.41 -14.48 -8.01
N GLY A 145 -4.19 -15.40 -8.59
CA GLY A 145 -4.78 -16.54 -7.87
C GLY A 145 -6.04 -16.24 -7.06
N ILE A 146 -6.41 -14.97 -6.85
CA ILE A 146 -7.62 -14.60 -6.09
C ILE A 146 -8.78 -14.24 -7.01
N MET A 147 -8.52 -13.59 -8.16
CA MET A 147 -9.56 -13.07 -9.06
C MET A 147 -10.58 -14.15 -9.48
N ALA A 148 -10.10 -15.33 -9.84
CA ALA A 148 -10.95 -16.43 -10.29
C ALA A 148 -11.93 -16.91 -9.22
N ALA A 149 -11.52 -16.90 -7.96
CA ALA A 149 -12.37 -17.29 -6.82
C ALA A 149 -13.58 -16.36 -6.62
N TYR A 150 -13.49 -15.13 -7.13
CA TYR A 150 -14.58 -14.14 -7.10
C TYR A 150 -15.27 -13.96 -8.45
N GLY A 151 -15.06 -14.88 -9.40
CA GLY A 151 -15.72 -14.88 -10.69
C GLY A 151 -15.23 -13.82 -11.69
N PHE A 152 -14.12 -13.16 -11.40
CA PHE A 152 -13.52 -12.22 -12.35
C PHE A 152 -12.86 -12.94 -13.51
N LYS A 153 -13.19 -12.51 -14.72
CA LYS A 153 -12.55 -13.00 -15.95
C LYS A 153 -11.19 -12.35 -16.11
N SER A 154 -10.18 -13.15 -16.39
CA SER A 154 -8.84 -12.69 -16.75
C SER A 154 -8.59 -13.04 -18.22
N PRO A 155 -8.65 -12.08 -19.14
CA PRO A 155 -8.27 -12.29 -20.52
C PRO A 155 -6.84 -12.83 -20.63
N ASN A 156 -6.54 -13.61 -21.66
CA ASN A 156 -5.25 -14.27 -21.81
C ASN A 156 -4.66 -14.04 -23.20
N LEU A 157 -3.57 -13.30 -23.27
CA LEU A 157 -2.90 -12.95 -24.52
C LEU A 157 -2.33 -14.17 -25.27
N TYR A 158 -1.97 -15.24 -24.55
CA TYR A 158 -1.47 -16.46 -25.19
C TYR A 158 -2.59 -17.31 -25.76
N GLN A 159 -3.85 -17.01 -25.43
CA GLN A 159 -5.04 -17.66 -25.99
C GLN A 159 -5.67 -16.88 -27.15
N GLY A 160 -5.01 -15.80 -27.58
CA GLY A 160 -5.42 -15.02 -28.74
C GLY A 160 -6.32 -13.81 -28.43
N ASP A 161 -6.47 -13.45 -27.14
CA ASP A 161 -7.19 -12.23 -26.77
C ASP A 161 -6.40 -10.98 -27.24
N ASP A 162 -7.07 -10.03 -27.86
CA ASP A 162 -6.48 -8.79 -28.33
C ASP A 162 -6.38 -7.77 -27.19
N LEU A 163 -5.15 -7.35 -26.89
CA LEU A 163 -4.88 -6.40 -25.79
C LEU A 163 -5.58 -5.06 -26.01
N GLN A 164 -5.60 -4.54 -27.22
CA GLN A 164 -6.22 -3.25 -27.51
C GLN A 164 -7.73 -3.35 -27.27
N GLN A 165 -8.37 -4.39 -27.79
CA GLN A 165 -9.79 -4.64 -27.60
C GLN A 165 -10.14 -4.79 -26.11
N ILE A 166 -9.34 -5.55 -25.34
CA ILE A 166 -9.54 -5.71 -23.89
C ILE A 166 -9.50 -4.37 -23.18
N LEU A 167 -8.55 -3.52 -23.51
CA LEU A 167 -8.35 -2.24 -22.81
C LEU A 167 -9.37 -1.16 -23.19
N THR A 168 -9.99 -1.24 -24.38
CA THR A 168 -10.86 -0.18 -24.92
C THR A 168 -12.33 -0.57 -25.00
N GLU A 169 -12.66 -1.86 -25.16
CA GLU A 169 -14.01 -2.31 -25.49
C GLU A 169 -14.59 -3.29 -24.47
N SER A 170 -13.76 -3.84 -23.57
CA SER A 170 -14.23 -4.81 -22.59
C SER A 170 -14.47 -4.16 -21.21
N ASP A 171 -15.25 -4.84 -20.38
CA ASP A 171 -15.50 -4.48 -18.99
C ASP A 171 -14.31 -4.80 -18.06
N PHE A 172 -13.23 -5.35 -18.60
CA PHE A 172 -12.04 -5.72 -17.80
C PHE A 172 -11.46 -4.53 -17.03
N MET A 173 -11.41 -3.34 -17.65
CA MET A 173 -10.87 -2.13 -17.01
C MET A 173 -11.82 -1.60 -15.93
N ASP A 174 -13.10 -1.90 -16.00
CA ASP A 174 -14.13 -1.47 -15.04
C ASP A 174 -14.32 -2.44 -13.88
N GLN A 175 -13.73 -3.61 -13.94
CA GLN A 175 -13.73 -4.53 -12.81
C GLN A 175 -13.15 -3.85 -11.56
N MET A 176 -13.89 -3.86 -10.47
CA MET A 176 -13.55 -3.20 -9.20
C MET A 176 -13.47 -1.66 -9.28
N ALA A 177 -13.99 -1.03 -10.32
CA ALA A 177 -13.93 0.41 -10.54
C ALA A 177 -15.00 1.17 -9.74
N CYS A 178 -15.10 0.91 -8.45
CA CYS A 178 -16.04 1.59 -7.56
C CYS A 178 -15.40 2.76 -6.83
N SER A 179 -16.18 3.83 -6.62
CA SER A 179 -15.78 4.92 -5.74
C SER A 179 -15.86 4.51 -4.26
N CYS A 180 -15.14 5.22 -3.42
CA CYS A 180 -15.21 5.01 -1.96
C CYS A 180 -16.65 5.20 -1.44
N GLY A 181 -17.37 6.18 -1.97
CA GLY A 181 -18.77 6.44 -1.60
C GLY A 181 -19.71 5.31 -1.98
N GLU A 182 -19.60 4.75 -3.19
CA GLU A 182 -20.40 3.60 -3.62
C GLU A 182 -20.16 2.36 -2.76
N MET A 183 -18.91 2.10 -2.38
CA MET A 183 -18.59 1.00 -1.46
C MET A 183 -19.20 1.23 -0.08
N LYS A 184 -19.04 2.42 0.49
CA LYS A 184 -19.59 2.79 1.81
C LYS A 184 -21.11 2.74 1.86
N ALA A 185 -21.77 3.16 0.79
CA ALA A 185 -23.24 3.13 0.68
C ALA A 185 -23.83 1.71 0.76
N ARG A 186 -23.02 0.68 0.50
CA ARG A 186 -23.44 -0.74 0.59
C ARG A 186 -23.18 -1.38 1.96
N LEU A 187 -22.49 -0.67 2.85
CA LEU A 187 -21.99 -1.19 4.12
C LEU A 187 -22.54 -0.31 5.27
N PRO A 188 -23.57 -0.75 6.00
CA PRO A 188 -24.19 0.05 7.07
C PRO A 188 -23.20 0.50 8.14
N GLU A 189 -22.23 -0.33 8.47
CA GLU A 189 -21.15 -0.01 9.42
C GLU A 189 -20.22 1.09 8.94
N CYS A 190 -20.06 1.25 7.62
CA CYS A 190 -19.28 2.34 7.03
C CYS A 190 -20.07 3.65 6.97
N GLN A 191 -21.39 3.57 6.74
CA GLN A 191 -22.28 4.75 6.75
C GLN A 191 -22.33 5.39 8.14
N ALA A 192 -22.36 4.59 9.20
CA ALA A 192 -22.39 5.05 10.59
C ALA A 192 -20.98 5.38 11.17
N CYS A 193 -19.92 5.18 10.40
CA CYS A 193 -18.55 5.35 10.89
C CYS A 193 -18.14 6.82 10.95
N ALA A 194 -17.60 7.27 12.08
CA ALA A 194 -17.10 8.65 12.26
C ALA A 194 -15.99 9.03 11.26
N TYR A 195 -15.28 8.06 10.71
CA TYR A 195 -14.21 8.27 9.73
C TYR A 195 -14.66 8.07 8.28
N SER A 196 -15.98 7.91 8.03
CA SER A 196 -16.51 7.60 6.70
C SER A 196 -16.02 8.57 5.62
N GLU A 197 -16.02 9.87 5.90
CA GLU A 197 -15.61 10.90 4.94
C GLU A 197 -14.10 10.86 4.61
N ARG A 198 -13.31 10.27 5.49
CA ARG A 198 -11.85 10.24 5.35
C ARG A 198 -11.31 8.89 4.88
N CYS A 199 -12.03 7.80 5.15
CA CYS A 199 -11.54 6.45 4.92
C CYS A 199 -11.44 6.13 3.43
N SER A 200 -10.26 5.68 2.97
CA SER A 200 -10.01 5.25 1.59
C SER A 200 -10.58 3.87 1.24
N MET A 201 -11.19 3.17 2.20
CA MET A 201 -11.66 1.78 2.07
C MET A 201 -10.55 0.73 1.86
N GLY A 202 -9.29 1.14 1.79
CA GLY A 202 -8.12 0.27 1.70
C GLY A 202 -7.94 -0.49 0.39
N CYS A 203 -7.23 -1.61 0.44
CA CYS A 203 -6.83 -2.40 -0.73
C CYS A 203 -7.88 -3.46 -1.10
N ARG A 204 -8.33 -3.44 -2.35
CA ARG A 204 -9.34 -4.41 -2.84
C ARG A 204 -8.81 -5.85 -2.87
N ALA A 205 -7.53 -6.03 -3.20
CA ALA A 205 -6.91 -7.35 -3.14
C ALA A 205 -6.88 -7.90 -1.71
N GLU A 206 -6.62 -7.04 -0.74
CA GLU A 206 -6.60 -7.43 0.66
C GLU A 206 -8.00 -7.77 1.19
N THR A 207 -9.03 -6.99 0.82
CA THR A 207 -10.42 -7.34 1.20
C THR A 207 -10.83 -8.71 0.65
N MET A 208 -10.42 -9.02 -0.57
CA MET A 208 -10.67 -10.33 -1.19
C MET A 208 -9.87 -11.44 -0.49
N ALA A 209 -8.60 -11.20 -0.15
CA ALA A 209 -7.77 -12.15 0.59
C ALA A 209 -8.32 -12.43 1.99
N GLN A 210 -8.96 -11.43 2.63
CA GLN A 210 -9.65 -11.56 3.92
C GLN A 210 -11.02 -12.25 3.81
N GLY A 211 -11.49 -12.59 2.61
CA GLY A 211 -12.81 -13.17 2.38
C GLY A 211 -13.97 -12.17 2.37
N ASN A 212 -13.70 -10.87 2.45
CA ASN A 212 -14.75 -9.83 2.51
C ASN A 212 -15.26 -9.40 1.11
N GLY A 213 -14.69 -9.99 0.06
CA GLY A 213 -15.04 -9.67 -1.33
C GLY A 213 -14.51 -8.32 -1.82
N PRO A 214 -14.65 -8.03 -3.14
CA PRO A 214 -14.07 -6.85 -3.77
C PRO A 214 -14.67 -5.53 -3.28
N MET A 215 -15.89 -5.56 -2.76
CA MET A 215 -16.62 -4.39 -2.26
C MET A 215 -16.64 -4.31 -0.73
N GLY A 216 -15.97 -5.24 -0.07
CA GLY A 216 -15.98 -5.36 1.38
C GLY A 216 -15.03 -4.38 2.08
N ILE A 217 -14.93 -4.57 3.39
CA ILE A 217 -14.08 -3.78 4.28
C ILE A 217 -12.66 -4.36 4.30
N ASP A 218 -11.66 -3.52 4.13
CA ASP A 218 -10.28 -3.85 4.51
C ASP A 218 -10.14 -3.67 6.03
N ASN A 219 -10.07 -4.78 6.75
CA ASN A 219 -9.99 -4.78 8.20
C ASN A 219 -8.77 -4.00 8.72
N ARG A 220 -7.66 -3.98 7.98
CA ARG A 220 -6.45 -3.23 8.34
C ARG A 220 -6.71 -1.73 8.43
N VAL A 221 -7.48 -1.20 7.49
CA VAL A 221 -7.86 0.21 7.47
C VAL A 221 -8.88 0.54 8.55
N CYS A 222 -9.83 -0.39 8.82
CA CYS A 222 -10.74 -0.23 9.95
C CYS A 222 -9.99 -0.20 11.29
N GLU A 223 -9.04 -1.09 11.51
CA GLU A 223 -8.18 -1.10 12.71
C GLU A 223 -7.40 0.20 12.84
N PHE A 224 -6.82 0.69 11.73
CA PHE A 224 -6.07 1.94 11.69
C PHE A 224 -6.86 3.13 12.25
N PHE A 225 -8.11 3.27 11.83
CA PHE A 225 -8.95 4.37 12.31
C PHE A 225 -9.55 4.08 13.69
N LYS A 226 -10.20 2.92 13.88
CA LYS A 226 -10.98 2.62 15.08
C LYS A 226 -10.12 2.44 16.33
N ASN A 227 -8.87 1.98 16.17
CA ASN A 227 -7.94 1.79 17.29
C ASN A 227 -7.02 2.99 17.54
N GLY A 228 -7.33 4.16 16.93
CA GLY A 228 -6.64 5.42 17.20
C GLY A 228 -5.25 5.55 16.57
N TYR A 229 -4.86 4.68 15.65
CA TYR A 229 -3.57 4.81 14.97
C TYR A 229 -3.51 6.02 14.04
N TYR A 230 -4.63 6.41 13.45
CA TYR A 230 -4.73 7.64 12.70
C TYR A 230 -4.31 8.85 13.54
N GLU A 231 -4.81 8.97 14.77
CA GLU A 231 -4.45 10.08 15.67
C GLU A 231 -2.98 10.01 16.10
N LYS A 232 -2.43 8.82 16.32
CA LYS A 232 -0.99 8.64 16.59
C LYS A 232 -0.13 9.14 15.40
N MET A 233 -0.51 8.82 14.16
CA MET A 233 0.21 9.27 12.96
C MET A 233 0.11 10.80 12.78
N LYS A 234 -1.06 11.37 13.03
CA LYS A 234 -1.24 12.83 13.05
C LYS A 234 -0.33 13.49 14.08
N ALA A 235 -0.28 12.97 15.29
CA ALA A 235 0.57 13.50 16.35
C ALA A 235 2.05 13.50 15.94
N VAL A 236 2.52 12.46 15.27
CA VAL A 236 3.88 12.44 14.69
C VAL A 236 4.04 13.55 13.65
N ALA A 237 3.11 13.70 12.71
CA ALA A 237 3.17 14.76 11.72
C ALA A 237 3.23 16.15 12.37
N GLU A 238 2.37 16.42 13.33
CA GLU A 238 2.28 17.69 14.05
C GLU A 238 3.56 17.97 14.86
N LYS A 239 4.08 16.98 15.60
CA LYS A 239 5.35 17.09 16.36
C LYS A 239 6.50 17.55 15.48
N HIS A 240 6.58 17.05 14.24
CA HIS A 240 7.64 17.38 13.29
C HIS A 240 7.31 18.53 12.33
N GLY A 241 6.19 19.22 12.52
CA GLY A 241 5.75 20.35 11.71
C GLY A 241 5.43 19.95 10.26
N LEU A 242 4.95 18.72 10.06
CA LEU A 242 4.58 18.19 8.74
C LEU A 242 3.11 18.49 8.42
N LYS A 243 2.81 18.73 7.15
CA LYS A 243 1.45 18.93 6.64
C LYS A 243 0.95 17.63 6.05
N TYR A 244 -0.21 17.15 6.50
CA TYR A 244 -0.84 15.89 6.05
C TYR A 244 -2.24 16.09 5.44
N THR A 245 -2.70 17.33 5.33
CA THR A 245 -3.94 17.70 4.62
C THR A 245 -3.64 18.70 3.52
N VAL A 246 -4.47 18.73 2.48
CA VAL A 246 -4.38 19.67 1.35
C VAL A 246 -5.04 20.98 1.74
#